data_1ed2af8e4c30379c74ec8d4fa03130e6
#
_entry.id   1ed2af8e4c30379c74ec8d4fa03130e6
#
_cell.length_a   1.000
_cell.length_b   1.000
_cell.length_c   1.000
_cell.angle_alpha   90.00
_cell.angle_beta   90.00
_cell.angle_gamma   90.00
#
_symmetry.space_group_name_H-M   'P 1'
#
loop_
_entity.id
_entity.type
_entity.pdbx_description
1 polymer ?
#
loop_
_entity_poly.entity_id
_entity_poly.type
_entity_poly.pdbx_seq_one_letter_code
_entity_poly.pdbx_strand_id
1 'polypeptide(L)'
;PNISHLKNNMVIENLNKYSEEQIASLQEKENVIRLIISEQPNRCNLEHLRKYAIKSDTNIQLCLCAEDNNIIKFDVFECLAEKVVDIEIYNRKRVLTSIIGISIFRNLNKLIISDLYDDKIVLDELVQLEKLEILGLVLNGDLDMRQYETINQLFSLRRLEVKGLDSMLLDKLPNLENLKCHNLKDGTQLGYKMPNLKSITIYKSPKIRDLNFLLGMKMIQCIYLYGLSNLSHVPNLCNLPNLRRIGICNMKRLEQMPTLNRELESLDVEKNVPMLGVDSFRDVTPINLPNLKWIRINLGNDVKSNMILDRFKNICETTRW
;
A
#
# COMPACT_ATOMS: atom_id res chain seq x y z
N PRO A 1 -2.59 30.77 7.80
CA PRO A 1 -2.50 29.86 6.65
C PRO A 1 -1.09 29.30 6.54
N ASN A 2 -0.97 27.96 6.56
CA ASN A 2 0.33 27.30 6.44
C ASN A 2 0.49 26.82 5.00
N ILE A 3 1.40 27.45 4.26
CA ILE A 3 1.89 26.94 2.98
C ILE A 3 3.25 26.33 3.27
N SER A 4 3.39 25.06 2.98
CA SER A 4 4.67 24.36 3.09
C SER A 4 5.03 23.70 1.74
N HIS A 5 6.33 23.66 1.46
CA HIS A 5 6.86 22.98 0.27
C HIS A 5 7.52 21.68 0.72
N LEU A 6 6.87 20.55 0.51
CA LEU A 6 7.40 19.22 0.77
C LEU A 6 7.88 18.60 -0.55
N LYS A 7 9.20 18.58 -0.76
CA LYS A 7 9.84 17.89 -1.91
C LYS A 7 9.05 18.03 -3.22
N ASN A 8 8.99 19.22 -3.78
CA ASN A 8 8.34 19.53 -5.05
C ASN A 8 6.79 19.56 -5.05
N ASN A 9 6.14 19.74 -3.91
CA ASN A 9 4.68 19.90 -3.85
C ASN A 9 4.31 21.15 -3.07
N MET A 10 3.42 21.99 -3.60
CA MET A 10 2.75 23.03 -2.83
C MET A 10 1.69 22.38 -1.95
N VAL A 11 1.73 22.62 -0.65
CA VAL A 11 0.72 22.12 0.30
C VAL A 11 -0.12 23.28 0.81
N ILE A 12 -1.43 23.17 0.65
CA ILE A 12 -2.42 24.17 1.11
C ILE A 12 -3.32 23.50 2.13
N GLU A 13 -3.29 24.00 3.36
CA GLU A 13 -4.14 23.52 4.45
C GLU A 13 -5.29 24.50 4.70
N ASN A 14 -6.49 23.96 4.89
CA ASN A 14 -7.68 24.76 5.24
C ASN A 14 -7.93 25.97 4.32
N LEU A 15 -8.21 25.67 3.06
CA LEU A 15 -8.40 26.67 2.00
C LEU A 15 -9.43 27.77 2.37
N ASN A 16 -10.40 27.47 3.25
CA ASN A 16 -11.40 28.43 3.73
C ASN A 16 -10.81 29.62 4.51
N LYS A 17 -9.56 29.50 4.99
CA LYS A 17 -8.86 30.55 5.75
C LYS A 17 -8.14 31.56 4.86
N TYR A 18 -8.18 31.38 3.55
CA TYR A 18 -7.50 32.26 2.60
C TYR A 18 -8.46 33.29 2.01
N SER A 19 -8.01 34.56 1.92
CA SER A 19 -8.69 35.56 1.10
C SER A 19 -8.40 35.35 -0.39
N GLU A 20 -9.19 35.98 -1.26
CA GLU A 20 -8.97 35.93 -2.71
C GLU A 20 -7.57 36.44 -3.09
N GLU A 21 -7.11 37.56 -2.46
CA GLU A 21 -5.78 38.10 -2.72
C GLU A 21 -4.67 37.13 -2.29
N GLN A 22 -4.87 36.42 -1.17
CA GLN A 22 -3.92 35.40 -0.72
C GLN A 22 -3.87 34.22 -1.70
N ILE A 23 -5.01 33.78 -2.22
CA ILE A 23 -5.07 32.71 -3.23
C ILE A 23 -4.43 33.20 -4.54
N ALA A 24 -4.71 34.42 -4.97
CA ALA A 24 -4.15 35.01 -6.18
C ALA A 24 -2.62 35.21 -6.10
N SER A 25 -2.10 35.39 -4.89
CA SER A 25 -0.65 35.51 -4.65
C SER A 25 0.09 34.18 -4.63
N LEU A 26 -0.61 33.04 -4.68
CA LEU A 26 0.00 31.71 -4.74
C LEU A 26 0.75 31.56 -6.06
N GLN A 27 2.07 31.61 -6.00
CA GLN A 27 2.93 31.32 -7.15
C GLN A 27 3.30 29.85 -7.11
N GLU A 28 2.66 29.08 -7.97
CA GLU A 28 3.04 27.71 -8.16
C GLU A 28 4.36 27.61 -8.91
N LYS A 29 5.34 27.00 -8.27
CA LYS A 29 6.63 26.62 -8.88
C LYS A 29 6.65 25.16 -9.32
N GLU A 30 5.63 24.40 -8.94
CA GLU A 30 5.60 22.95 -9.01
C GLU A 30 4.29 22.50 -9.64
N ASN A 31 4.34 21.38 -10.37
CA ASN A 31 3.17 20.88 -11.10
C ASN A 31 2.21 20.06 -10.23
N VAL A 32 2.34 20.12 -8.90
CA VAL A 32 1.48 19.38 -7.97
C VAL A 32 1.06 20.26 -6.80
N ILE A 33 -0.25 20.36 -6.59
CA ILE A 33 -0.85 21.00 -5.41
C ILE A 33 -1.49 19.92 -4.55
N ARG A 34 -1.09 19.82 -3.27
CA ARG A 34 -1.75 19.00 -2.27
C ARG A 34 -2.67 19.86 -1.42
N LEU A 35 -3.98 19.58 -1.50
CA LEU A 35 -5.00 20.23 -0.69
C LEU A 35 -5.33 19.34 0.51
N ILE A 36 -5.11 19.85 1.72
CA ILE A 36 -5.52 19.20 2.97
C ILE A 36 -6.85 19.82 3.41
N ILE A 37 -7.90 19.03 3.37
CA ILE A 37 -9.28 19.43 3.58
C ILE A 37 -9.78 18.82 4.90
N SER A 38 -10.04 19.66 5.90
CA SER A 38 -10.55 19.25 7.21
C SER A 38 -12.04 19.59 7.42
N GLU A 39 -12.61 20.40 6.55
CA GLU A 39 -14.03 20.82 6.54
C GLU A 39 -14.51 21.02 5.11
N GLN A 40 -15.83 21.08 4.87
CA GLN A 40 -16.38 21.37 3.55
C GLN A 40 -15.78 22.66 2.99
N PRO A 41 -15.05 22.63 1.86
CA PRO A 41 -14.42 23.84 1.33
C PRO A 41 -15.45 24.80 0.74
N ASN A 42 -15.13 26.08 0.80
CA ASN A 42 -15.91 27.13 0.15
C ASN A 42 -15.72 27.05 -1.37
N ARG A 43 -16.81 26.97 -2.11
CA ARG A 43 -16.79 26.87 -3.58
C ARG A 43 -16.07 28.08 -4.23
N CYS A 44 -16.28 29.28 -3.72
CA CYS A 44 -15.59 30.47 -4.26
C CYS A 44 -14.07 30.36 -4.14
N ASN A 45 -13.57 29.85 -3.01
CA ASN A 45 -12.13 29.68 -2.82
C ASN A 45 -11.54 28.59 -3.76
N LEU A 46 -12.29 27.54 -4.05
CA LEU A 46 -11.88 26.53 -5.04
C LEU A 46 -11.87 27.12 -6.47
N GLU A 47 -12.84 27.96 -6.81
CA GLU A 47 -12.90 28.68 -8.09
C GLU A 47 -11.73 29.68 -8.23
N HIS A 48 -11.41 30.43 -7.15
CA HIS A 48 -10.23 31.30 -7.13
C HIS A 48 -8.94 30.51 -7.29
N LEU A 49 -8.80 29.37 -6.58
CA LEU A 49 -7.64 28.49 -6.74
C LEU A 49 -7.53 28.01 -8.20
N ARG A 50 -8.65 27.59 -8.81
CA ARG A 50 -8.70 27.18 -10.23
C ARG A 50 -8.24 28.27 -11.16
N LYS A 51 -8.69 29.49 -10.91
CA LYS A 51 -8.43 30.66 -11.75
C LYS A 51 -6.99 31.15 -11.66
N TYR A 52 -6.43 31.21 -10.45
CA TYR A 52 -5.19 31.94 -10.20
C TYR A 52 -3.97 31.02 -10.01
N ALA A 53 -4.14 29.83 -9.44
CA ALA A 53 -3.01 28.98 -9.08
C ALA A 53 -2.85 27.73 -9.96
N ILE A 54 -3.93 27.24 -10.60
CA ILE A 54 -3.89 25.99 -11.36
C ILE A 54 -3.60 26.25 -12.84
N LYS A 55 -2.49 25.70 -13.34
CA LYS A 55 -2.09 25.74 -14.74
C LYS A 55 -2.56 24.49 -15.50
N SER A 56 -2.26 24.43 -16.80
CA SER A 56 -2.64 23.32 -17.68
C SER A 56 -2.04 21.98 -17.25
N ASP A 57 -0.81 21.98 -16.74
CA ASP A 57 -0.03 20.82 -16.31
C ASP A 57 -0.09 20.54 -14.81
N THR A 58 -0.84 21.34 -14.04
CA THR A 58 -1.01 21.14 -12.60
C THR A 58 -1.89 19.92 -12.30
N ASN A 59 -1.41 19.05 -11.42
CA ASN A 59 -2.16 17.96 -10.81
C ASN A 59 -2.52 18.28 -9.36
N ILE A 60 -3.69 17.81 -8.92
CA ILE A 60 -4.18 18.02 -7.56
C ILE A 60 -4.21 16.68 -6.82
N GLN A 61 -3.70 16.69 -5.61
CA GLN A 61 -3.86 15.64 -4.62
C GLN A 61 -4.79 16.14 -3.52
N LEU A 62 -5.90 15.46 -3.27
CA LEU A 62 -6.80 15.75 -2.17
C LEU A 62 -6.48 14.85 -0.98
N CYS A 63 -6.28 15.46 0.18
CA CYS A 63 -6.16 14.76 1.45
C CYS A 63 -7.36 15.17 2.33
N LEU A 64 -8.33 14.29 2.48
CA LEU A 64 -9.52 14.52 3.29
C LEU A 64 -9.28 13.97 4.69
N CYS A 65 -9.19 14.85 5.69
CA CYS A 65 -8.86 14.49 7.07
C CYS A 65 -9.66 15.32 8.09
N ALA A 66 -11.00 15.33 7.98
CA ALA A 66 -11.81 16.13 8.89
C ALA A 66 -11.65 15.68 10.35
N GLU A 67 -11.59 16.65 11.23
CA GLU A 67 -11.47 16.43 12.67
C GLU A 67 -12.82 16.30 13.37
N ASP A 68 -13.89 16.81 12.77
CA ASP A 68 -15.26 16.81 13.29
C ASP A 68 -16.23 16.11 12.31
N ASN A 69 -17.48 15.87 12.72
CA ASN A 69 -18.51 15.22 11.91
C ASN A 69 -18.93 16.01 10.64
N ASN A 70 -18.04 16.76 10.06
CA ASN A 70 -18.27 17.51 8.84
C ASN A 70 -18.26 16.59 7.62
N ILE A 71 -19.43 16.41 7.02
CA ILE A 71 -19.56 15.60 5.80
C ILE A 71 -19.01 16.41 4.62
N ILE A 72 -17.96 15.91 3.99
CA ILE A 72 -17.42 16.47 2.76
C ILE A 72 -18.18 15.82 1.58
N LYS A 73 -18.74 16.66 0.72
CA LYS A 73 -19.39 16.24 -0.53
C LYS A 73 -18.46 16.50 -1.71
N PHE A 74 -18.34 15.52 -2.60
CA PHE A 74 -17.41 15.61 -3.74
C PHE A 74 -17.84 16.64 -4.79
N ASP A 75 -19.14 16.93 -4.94
CA ASP A 75 -19.69 17.89 -5.89
C ASP A 75 -19.09 19.31 -5.76
N VAL A 76 -18.66 19.68 -4.55
CA VAL A 76 -18.00 20.97 -4.34
C VAL A 76 -16.71 21.13 -5.15
N PHE A 77 -16.03 20.03 -5.46
CA PHE A 77 -14.77 20.02 -6.21
C PHE A 77 -14.95 19.98 -7.73
N GLU A 78 -16.17 20.12 -8.25
CA GLU A 78 -16.46 20.03 -9.68
C GLU A 78 -15.53 20.90 -10.54
N CYS A 79 -15.25 22.14 -10.11
CA CYS A 79 -14.36 23.06 -10.81
C CYS A 79 -12.90 22.57 -10.88
N LEU A 80 -12.48 21.66 -10.03
CA LEU A 80 -11.14 21.06 -9.95
C LEU A 80 -11.08 19.62 -10.45
N ALA A 81 -12.23 18.98 -10.72
CA ALA A 81 -12.34 17.53 -10.90
C ALA A 81 -11.40 16.95 -11.95
N GLU A 82 -11.18 17.65 -13.07
CA GLU A 82 -10.27 17.22 -14.14
C GLU A 82 -8.78 17.22 -13.73
N LYS A 83 -8.44 17.94 -12.66
CA LYS A 83 -7.07 18.09 -12.18
C LYS A 83 -6.74 17.16 -11.02
N VAL A 84 -7.75 16.56 -10.39
CA VAL A 84 -7.57 15.65 -9.26
C VAL A 84 -7.13 14.28 -9.78
N VAL A 85 -5.94 13.87 -9.35
CA VAL A 85 -5.32 12.58 -9.73
C VAL A 85 -5.11 11.64 -8.55
N ASP A 86 -5.15 12.16 -7.31
CA ASP A 86 -4.89 11.39 -6.08
C ASP A 86 -5.85 11.85 -4.99
N ILE A 87 -6.52 10.91 -4.35
CA ILE A 87 -7.39 11.18 -3.20
C ILE A 87 -7.00 10.24 -2.06
N GLU A 88 -6.65 10.82 -0.91
CA GLU A 88 -6.41 10.11 0.33
C GLU A 88 -7.45 10.54 1.37
N ILE A 89 -8.16 9.58 1.95
CA ILE A 89 -9.24 9.80 2.91
C ILE A 89 -8.85 9.16 4.24
N TYR A 90 -8.61 9.99 5.25
CA TYR A 90 -8.31 9.57 6.62
C TYR A 90 -9.53 9.83 7.50
N ASN A 91 -10.33 8.81 7.73
CA ASN A 91 -11.64 8.95 8.36
C ASN A 91 -11.62 8.62 9.86
N ARG A 92 -10.79 9.30 10.62
CA ARG A 92 -10.70 9.08 12.08
C ARG A 92 -11.97 9.44 12.86
N LYS A 93 -12.82 10.32 12.31
CA LYS A 93 -14.03 10.81 12.97
C LYS A 93 -15.27 10.87 12.04
N ARG A 94 -15.45 9.88 11.16
CA ARG A 94 -16.59 9.79 10.24
C ARG A 94 -16.76 10.95 9.27
N VAL A 95 -15.68 11.37 8.65
CA VAL A 95 -15.66 12.42 7.63
C VAL A 95 -16.51 12.09 6.42
N LEU A 96 -16.56 10.81 6.07
CA LEU A 96 -17.29 10.28 4.95
C LEU A 96 -18.21 9.14 5.40
N THR A 97 -19.46 9.26 5.08
CA THR A 97 -20.46 8.18 5.19
C THR A 97 -20.62 7.47 3.84
N SER A 98 -20.14 8.07 2.76
CA SER A 98 -20.28 7.57 1.40
C SER A 98 -19.22 8.18 0.48
N ILE A 99 -18.86 7.46 -0.59
CA ILE A 99 -18.04 7.99 -1.69
C ILE A 99 -18.89 8.35 -2.91
N ILE A 100 -20.19 8.52 -2.75
CA ILE A 100 -21.09 8.97 -3.82
C ILE A 100 -20.59 10.32 -4.38
N GLY A 101 -20.56 10.42 -5.70
CA GLY A 101 -20.03 11.57 -6.43
C GLY A 101 -18.53 11.52 -6.73
N ILE A 102 -17.82 10.45 -6.30
CA ILE A 102 -16.39 10.32 -6.60
C ILE A 102 -16.11 10.15 -8.10
N SER A 103 -17.09 9.69 -8.85
CA SER A 103 -17.01 9.48 -10.30
C SER A 103 -16.78 10.76 -11.12
N ILE A 104 -16.95 11.95 -10.52
CA ILE A 104 -16.59 13.22 -11.18
C ILE A 104 -15.08 13.32 -11.47
N PHE A 105 -14.24 12.63 -10.68
CA PHE A 105 -12.78 12.70 -10.80
C PHE A 105 -12.25 11.74 -11.86
N ARG A 106 -12.58 11.95 -13.12
CA ARG A 106 -12.28 11.04 -14.26
C ARG A 106 -10.79 10.79 -14.51
N ASN A 107 -9.93 11.64 -13.98
CA ASN A 107 -8.47 11.49 -14.05
C ASN A 107 -7.86 10.87 -12.78
N LEU A 108 -8.69 10.40 -11.86
CA LEU A 108 -8.22 9.81 -10.61
C LEU A 108 -7.42 8.53 -10.90
N ASN A 109 -6.15 8.54 -10.49
CA ASN A 109 -5.22 7.43 -10.62
C ASN A 109 -5.06 6.67 -9.31
N LYS A 110 -5.16 7.38 -8.17
CA LYS A 110 -4.96 6.82 -6.84
C LYS A 110 -6.08 7.20 -5.90
N LEU A 111 -6.65 6.19 -5.22
CA LEU A 111 -7.60 6.34 -4.12
C LEU A 111 -7.16 5.50 -2.93
N ILE A 112 -6.95 6.15 -1.78
CA ILE A 112 -6.71 5.48 -0.50
C ILE A 112 -7.81 5.88 0.47
N ILE A 113 -8.49 4.90 1.04
CA ILE A 113 -9.50 5.09 2.07
C ILE A 113 -9.05 4.31 3.31
N SER A 114 -8.74 5.01 4.38
CA SER A 114 -8.28 4.41 5.62
C SER A 114 -9.08 4.89 6.82
N ASP A 115 -9.12 4.05 7.86
CA ASP A 115 -9.80 4.34 9.13
C ASP A 115 -11.32 4.63 8.98
N LEU A 116 -11.99 4.00 8.00
CA LEU A 116 -13.44 4.06 7.91
C LEU A 116 -14.06 3.25 9.06
N TYR A 117 -15.00 3.88 9.76
CA TYR A 117 -15.80 3.22 10.80
C TYR A 117 -16.89 2.32 10.23
N ASP A 118 -17.34 2.59 9.02
CA ASP A 118 -18.35 1.80 8.33
C ASP A 118 -17.69 0.89 7.29
N ASP A 119 -17.67 -0.41 7.57
CA ASP A 119 -17.17 -1.44 6.68
C ASP A 119 -18.10 -1.73 5.48
N LYS A 120 -19.32 -1.15 5.49
CA LYS A 120 -20.33 -1.28 4.42
C LYS A 120 -20.26 -0.19 3.37
N ILE A 121 -19.13 0.46 3.21
CA ILE A 121 -18.98 1.48 2.18
C ILE A 121 -19.28 0.92 0.79
N VAL A 122 -20.15 1.62 0.07
CA VAL A 122 -20.52 1.29 -1.31
C VAL A 122 -19.46 1.84 -2.26
N LEU A 123 -18.89 0.98 -3.10
CA LEU A 123 -17.79 1.30 -4.00
C LEU A 123 -18.20 1.38 -5.47
N ASP A 124 -19.47 1.21 -5.80
CA ASP A 124 -19.98 1.00 -7.16
C ASP A 124 -19.53 2.06 -8.17
N GLU A 125 -19.43 3.32 -7.73
CA GLU A 125 -18.98 4.39 -8.64
C GLU A 125 -17.52 4.26 -9.09
N LEU A 126 -16.70 3.45 -8.40
CA LEU A 126 -15.29 3.26 -8.77
C LEU A 126 -15.12 2.63 -10.15
N VAL A 127 -16.12 1.87 -10.62
CA VAL A 127 -16.07 1.26 -11.97
C VAL A 127 -16.05 2.30 -13.10
N GLN A 128 -16.46 3.54 -12.82
CA GLN A 128 -16.42 4.65 -13.77
C GLN A 128 -15.04 5.33 -13.84
N LEU A 129 -14.12 4.99 -12.94
CA LEU A 129 -12.79 5.58 -12.84
C LEU A 129 -11.78 4.75 -13.65
N GLU A 130 -11.83 4.87 -14.98
CA GLU A 130 -11.04 4.07 -15.92
C GLU A 130 -9.52 4.18 -15.74
N LYS A 131 -9.05 5.27 -15.11
CA LYS A 131 -7.63 5.55 -14.83
C LYS A 131 -7.18 5.14 -13.44
N LEU A 132 -8.05 4.52 -12.64
CA LEU A 132 -7.73 4.13 -11.26
C LEU A 132 -6.76 2.94 -11.26
N GLU A 133 -5.49 3.20 -11.00
CA GLU A 133 -4.43 2.19 -10.92
C GLU A 133 -4.10 1.77 -9.50
N ILE A 134 -4.35 2.62 -8.51
CA ILE A 134 -3.99 2.39 -7.11
C ILE A 134 -5.24 2.51 -6.25
N LEU A 135 -5.62 1.40 -5.62
CA LEU A 135 -6.73 1.36 -4.66
C LEU A 135 -6.25 0.82 -3.31
N GLY A 136 -6.46 1.60 -2.25
CA GLY A 136 -6.25 1.18 -0.87
C GLY A 136 -7.55 1.27 -0.07
N LEU A 137 -8.00 0.14 0.45
CA LEU A 137 -9.19 0.02 1.30
C LEU A 137 -8.76 -0.58 2.65
N VAL A 138 -8.31 0.28 3.57
CA VAL A 138 -7.91 -0.12 4.93
C VAL A 138 -9.11 0.09 5.86
N LEU A 139 -10.13 -0.74 5.66
CA LEU A 139 -11.40 -0.71 6.38
C LEU A 139 -11.28 -1.43 7.73
N ASN A 140 -12.19 -1.17 8.67
CA ASN A 140 -12.24 -1.89 9.95
C ASN A 140 -12.68 -3.35 9.77
N GLY A 141 -13.63 -3.61 8.87
CA GLY A 141 -14.09 -4.94 8.50
C GLY A 141 -13.32 -5.60 7.38
N ASP A 142 -13.68 -6.83 7.07
CA ASP A 142 -13.26 -7.56 5.88
C ASP A 142 -14.12 -7.14 4.69
N LEU A 143 -13.63 -7.33 3.46
CA LEU A 143 -14.40 -7.08 2.24
C LEU A 143 -15.68 -7.91 2.21
N ASP A 144 -16.80 -7.27 1.81
CA ASP A 144 -18.06 -7.94 1.53
C ASP A 144 -18.21 -8.29 0.05
N MET A 145 -19.27 -9.03 -0.30
CA MET A 145 -19.49 -9.50 -1.69
C MET A 145 -19.66 -8.35 -2.68
N ARG A 146 -20.34 -7.27 -2.31
CA ARG A 146 -20.54 -6.11 -3.20
C ARG A 146 -19.21 -5.38 -3.48
N GLN A 147 -18.35 -5.31 -2.49
CA GLN A 147 -17.01 -4.74 -2.66
C GLN A 147 -16.13 -5.62 -3.57
N TYR A 148 -16.25 -6.95 -3.48
CA TYR A 148 -15.61 -7.87 -4.45
C TYR A 148 -16.14 -7.66 -5.86
N GLU A 149 -17.45 -7.55 -6.05
CA GLU A 149 -18.08 -7.29 -7.36
C GLU A 149 -17.54 -6.01 -8.00
N THR A 150 -17.34 -4.95 -7.21
CA THR A 150 -16.72 -3.71 -7.69
C THR A 150 -15.25 -3.93 -8.05
N ILE A 151 -14.44 -4.50 -7.14
CA ILE A 151 -13.00 -4.71 -7.35
C ILE A 151 -12.76 -5.57 -8.60
N ASN A 152 -13.61 -6.57 -8.85
CA ASN A 152 -13.52 -7.46 -10.00
C ASN A 152 -13.72 -6.76 -11.35
N GLN A 153 -14.26 -5.55 -11.36
CA GLN A 153 -14.45 -4.72 -12.57
C GLN A 153 -13.34 -3.68 -12.77
N LEU A 154 -12.42 -3.53 -11.81
CA LEU A 154 -11.36 -2.53 -11.89
C LEU A 154 -10.11 -3.08 -12.61
N PHE A 155 -10.22 -3.28 -13.92
CA PHE A 155 -9.16 -3.90 -14.74
C PHE A 155 -7.90 -3.04 -14.88
N SER A 156 -7.98 -1.73 -14.63
CA SER A 156 -6.84 -0.80 -14.64
C SER A 156 -5.93 -0.93 -13.41
N LEU A 157 -6.36 -1.64 -12.35
CA LEU A 157 -5.61 -1.73 -11.12
C LEU A 157 -4.24 -2.38 -11.29
N ARG A 158 -3.21 -1.68 -10.79
CA ARG A 158 -1.82 -2.13 -10.66
C ARG A 158 -1.42 -2.35 -9.21
N ARG A 159 -2.06 -1.64 -8.28
CA ARG A 159 -1.82 -1.80 -6.84
C ARG A 159 -3.14 -1.89 -6.08
N LEU A 160 -3.23 -2.90 -5.23
CA LEU A 160 -4.37 -3.10 -4.34
C LEU A 160 -3.89 -3.29 -2.90
N GLU A 161 -4.43 -2.51 -1.97
CA GLU A 161 -4.28 -2.70 -0.54
C GLU A 161 -5.65 -2.92 0.08
N VAL A 162 -5.86 -4.08 0.71
CA VAL A 162 -7.16 -4.45 1.28
C VAL A 162 -7.02 -5.28 2.56
N LYS A 163 -8.14 -5.42 3.29
CA LYS A 163 -8.27 -6.29 4.45
C LYS A 163 -9.29 -7.39 4.20
N GLY A 164 -9.00 -8.59 4.67
CA GLY A 164 -9.94 -9.71 4.63
C GLY A 164 -10.09 -10.34 3.24
N LEU A 165 -9.04 -10.29 2.41
CA LEU A 165 -9.06 -10.82 1.05
C LEU A 165 -9.21 -12.35 1.05
N ASP A 166 -10.15 -12.82 0.24
CA ASP A 166 -10.34 -14.23 -0.14
C ASP A 166 -10.13 -14.35 -1.65
N SER A 167 -9.09 -15.07 -2.06
CA SER A 167 -8.77 -15.21 -3.48
C SER A 167 -9.81 -15.98 -4.30
N MET A 168 -10.67 -16.76 -3.64
CA MET A 168 -11.74 -17.49 -4.29
C MET A 168 -12.84 -16.57 -4.82
N LEU A 169 -13.03 -15.40 -4.18
CA LEU A 169 -14.05 -14.41 -4.53
C LEU A 169 -13.58 -13.37 -5.56
N LEU A 170 -12.30 -13.41 -5.91
CA LEU A 170 -11.76 -12.53 -6.95
C LEU A 170 -11.95 -13.10 -8.35
N ASP A 171 -12.16 -12.21 -9.32
CA ASP A 171 -11.94 -12.49 -10.72
C ASP A 171 -10.48 -12.23 -11.13
N LYS A 172 -10.15 -12.34 -12.42
CA LYS A 172 -8.80 -12.04 -12.88
C LYS A 172 -8.52 -10.55 -12.88
N LEU A 173 -7.44 -10.18 -12.20
CA LEU A 173 -6.86 -8.83 -12.20
C LEU A 173 -5.48 -8.90 -12.89
N PRO A 174 -5.45 -8.99 -14.24
CA PRO A 174 -4.23 -9.30 -14.98
C PRO A 174 -3.17 -8.19 -14.91
N ASN A 175 -3.58 -6.96 -14.66
CA ASN A 175 -2.68 -5.81 -14.56
C ASN A 175 -2.13 -5.59 -13.15
N LEU A 176 -2.61 -6.35 -12.15
CA LEU A 176 -2.18 -6.15 -10.77
C LEU A 176 -0.73 -6.60 -10.57
N GLU A 177 0.10 -5.66 -10.15
CA GLU A 177 1.53 -5.86 -9.91
C GLU A 177 1.87 -5.89 -8.40
N ASN A 178 1.10 -5.20 -7.57
CA ASN A 178 1.36 -5.06 -6.15
C ASN A 178 0.11 -5.35 -5.32
N LEU A 179 0.19 -6.35 -4.45
CA LEU A 179 -0.85 -6.68 -3.49
C LEU A 179 -0.34 -6.48 -2.06
N LYS A 180 -1.07 -5.71 -1.27
CA LYS A 180 -0.89 -5.61 0.18
C LYS A 180 -2.17 -6.05 0.86
N CYS A 181 -2.11 -7.12 1.62
CA CYS A 181 -3.28 -7.72 2.24
C CYS A 181 -3.13 -7.84 3.75
N HIS A 182 -4.11 -7.28 4.47
CA HIS A 182 -4.30 -7.51 5.89
C HIS A 182 -5.36 -8.59 6.08
N ASN A 183 -5.12 -9.58 6.94
CA ASN A 183 -6.06 -10.68 7.19
C ASN A 183 -6.45 -11.44 5.91
N LEU A 184 -5.45 -11.92 5.16
CA LEU A 184 -5.68 -12.81 4.02
C LEU A 184 -6.42 -14.07 4.52
N LYS A 185 -7.58 -14.37 3.92
CA LYS A 185 -8.42 -15.52 4.28
C LYS A 185 -8.03 -16.78 3.50
N ASP A 186 -7.86 -16.61 2.21
CA ASP A 186 -7.40 -17.64 1.28
C ASP A 186 -6.49 -17.02 0.22
N GLY A 187 -5.38 -17.66 -0.10
CA GLY A 187 -4.41 -17.21 -1.12
C GLY A 187 -4.27 -18.17 -2.30
N THR A 188 -5.02 -19.28 -2.30
CA THR A 188 -4.77 -20.42 -3.22
C THR A 188 -4.92 -20.06 -4.70
N GLN A 189 -5.77 -19.10 -5.03
CA GLN A 189 -6.01 -18.65 -6.41
C GLN A 189 -5.21 -17.40 -6.82
N LEU A 190 -4.42 -16.79 -5.92
CA LEU A 190 -3.74 -15.52 -6.21
C LEU A 190 -2.84 -15.59 -7.46
N GLY A 191 -2.05 -16.65 -7.60
CA GLY A 191 -1.17 -16.81 -8.76
C GLY A 191 -1.92 -16.91 -10.10
N TYR A 192 -3.11 -17.51 -10.08
CA TYR A 192 -3.97 -17.61 -11.27
C TYR A 192 -4.73 -16.31 -11.56
N LYS A 193 -5.24 -15.66 -10.51
CA LYS A 193 -6.05 -14.44 -10.61
C LYS A 193 -5.19 -13.20 -10.90
N MET A 194 -3.93 -13.20 -10.45
CA MET A 194 -2.98 -12.08 -10.56
C MET A 194 -1.65 -12.56 -11.18
N PRO A 195 -1.64 -12.98 -12.46
CA PRO A 195 -0.48 -13.63 -13.08
C PRO A 195 0.76 -12.72 -13.17
N ASN A 196 0.58 -11.41 -13.17
CA ASN A 196 1.65 -10.42 -13.28
C ASN A 196 2.07 -9.82 -11.91
N LEU A 197 1.66 -10.46 -10.80
CA LEU A 197 1.99 -9.97 -9.47
C LEU A 197 3.50 -10.01 -9.22
N LYS A 198 4.09 -8.83 -8.95
CA LYS A 198 5.52 -8.61 -8.68
C LYS A 198 5.82 -8.49 -7.20
N SER A 199 4.87 -7.98 -6.42
CA SER A 199 5.06 -7.76 -4.99
C SER A 199 3.83 -8.19 -4.20
N ILE A 200 4.06 -8.96 -3.13
CA ILE A 200 3.02 -9.32 -2.18
C ILE A 200 3.47 -9.00 -0.76
N THR A 201 2.59 -8.37 0.00
CA THR A 201 2.75 -8.14 1.43
C THR A 201 1.56 -8.70 2.18
N ILE A 202 1.80 -9.61 3.11
CA ILE A 202 0.77 -10.28 3.89
C ILE A 202 0.94 -9.92 5.37
N TYR A 203 -0.09 -9.28 5.94
CA TYR A 203 -0.12 -8.87 7.34
C TYR A 203 -1.13 -9.66 8.14
N LYS A 204 -0.70 -10.13 9.34
CA LYS A 204 -1.60 -10.62 10.43
C LYS A 204 -2.76 -11.48 9.90
N SER A 205 -2.44 -12.57 9.20
CA SER A 205 -3.41 -13.46 8.54
C SER A 205 -3.53 -14.79 9.29
N PRO A 206 -4.34 -14.88 10.35
CA PRO A 206 -4.39 -16.03 11.24
C PRO A 206 -5.03 -17.27 10.59
N LYS A 207 -5.78 -17.11 9.49
CA LYS A 207 -6.38 -18.23 8.75
C LYS A 207 -5.37 -18.94 7.85
N ILE A 208 -4.30 -18.28 7.45
CA ILE A 208 -3.27 -18.85 6.59
C ILE A 208 -2.47 -19.89 7.38
N ARG A 209 -2.48 -21.13 6.91
CA ARG A 209 -1.78 -22.28 7.50
C ARG A 209 -0.52 -22.67 6.74
N ASP A 210 -0.46 -22.33 5.45
CA ASP A 210 0.70 -22.53 4.59
C ASP A 210 0.79 -21.41 3.55
N LEU A 211 1.91 -21.34 2.85
CA LEU A 211 2.19 -20.35 1.82
C LEU A 211 2.51 -21.02 0.47
N ASN A 212 2.05 -22.24 0.24
CA ASN A 212 2.35 -22.98 -1.00
C ASN A 212 1.85 -22.29 -2.25
N PHE A 213 0.81 -21.45 -2.13
CA PHE A 213 0.30 -20.64 -3.23
C PHE A 213 1.33 -19.66 -3.80
N LEU A 214 2.35 -19.25 -3.01
CA LEU A 214 3.45 -18.40 -3.49
C LEU A 214 4.24 -19.07 -4.61
N LEU A 215 4.35 -20.41 -4.61
CA LEU A 215 5.12 -21.16 -5.61
C LEU A 215 4.54 -21.05 -7.02
N GLY A 216 3.27 -20.71 -7.14
CA GLY A 216 2.59 -20.43 -8.41
C GLY A 216 2.86 -19.03 -8.99
N MET A 217 3.43 -18.12 -8.21
CA MET A 217 3.63 -16.71 -8.58
C MET A 217 4.97 -16.49 -9.29
N LYS A 218 5.08 -16.87 -10.55
CA LYS A 218 6.37 -16.86 -11.28
C LYS A 218 6.97 -15.47 -11.52
N MET A 219 6.15 -14.41 -11.52
CA MET A 219 6.58 -13.03 -11.72
C MET A 219 6.98 -12.32 -10.41
N ILE A 220 6.83 -13.00 -9.26
CA ILE A 220 7.06 -12.39 -7.95
C ILE A 220 8.52 -11.99 -7.76
N GLN A 221 8.73 -10.74 -7.35
CA GLN A 221 10.05 -10.13 -7.06
C GLN A 221 10.23 -9.82 -5.58
N CYS A 222 9.13 -9.51 -4.89
CA CYS A 222 9.15 -9.10 -3.49
C CYS A 222 8.10 -9.84 -2.69
N ILE A 223 8.49 -10.44 -1.56
CA ILE A 223 7.61 -11.09 -0.59
C ILE A 223 7.86 -10.48 0.79
N TYR A 224 6.82 -9.95 1.43
CA TYR A 224 6.87 -9.46 2.80
C TYR A 224 5.81 -10.15 3.65
N LEU A 225 6.26 -10.86 4.69
CA LEU A 225 5.42 -11.63 5.61
C LEU A 225 5.50 -11.01 7.01
N TYR A 226 4.39 -10.52 7.51
CA TYR A 226 4.33 -9.86 8.81
C TYR A 226 3.25 -10.46 9.72
N GLY A 227 3.67 -10.98 10.88
CA GLY A 227 2.73 -11.38 11.94
C GLY A 227 1.85 -12.58 11.60
N LEU A 228 2.35 -13.53 10.80
CA LEU A 228 1.65 -14.78 10.46
C LEU A 228 1.84 -15.80 11.59
N SER A 229 1.09 -15.62 12.66
CA SER A 229 1.30 -16.30 13.95
C SER A 229 1.08 -17.82 13.93
N ASN A 230 0.37 -18.34 12.92
CA ASN A 230 0.05 -19.77 12.81
C ASN A 230 0.97 -20.53 11.84
N LEU A 231 1.94 -19.83 11.23
CA LEU A 231 2.90 -20.43 10.32
C LEU A 231 4.17 -20.86 11.06
N SER A 232 4.52 -22.13 10.95
CA SER A 232 5.80 -22.68 11.41
C SER A 232 6.82 -22.79 10.28
N HIS A 233 6.38 -22.82 9.03
CA HIS A 233 7.25 -23.01 7.87
C HIS A 233 6.85 -22.06 6.72
N VAL A 234 7.85 -21.61 5.97
CA VAL A 234 7.70 -20.98 4.66
C VAL A 234 8.15 -22.00 3.61
N PRO A 235 7.45 -22.19 2.50
CA PRO A 235 7.83 -23.16 1.48
C PRO A 235 9.21 -22.83 0.87
N ASN A 236 9.79 -23.81 0.21
CA ASN A 236 11.03 -23.63 -0.53
C ASN A 236 10.82 -22.63 -1.68
N LEU A 237 11.51 -21.49 -1.63
CA LEU A 237 11.39 -20.39 -2.59
C LEU A 237 12.48 -20.39 -3.67
N CYS A 238 13.36 -21.39 -3.73
CA CYS A 238 14.46 -21.44 -4.68
C CYS A 238 14.00 -21.47 -6.16
N ASN A 239 12.77 -21.95 -6.40
CA ASN A 239 12.17 -22.05 -7.74
C ASN A 239 11.37 -20.82 -8.17
N LEU A 240 11.52 -19.69 -7.46
CA LEU A 240 10.96 -18.40 -7.85
C LEU A 240 12.04 -17.55 -8.55
N PRO A 241 12.16 -17.60 -9.89
CA PRO A 241 13.35 -17.09 -10.59
C PRO A 241 13.51 -15.57 -10.51
N ASN A 242 12.40 -14.88 -10.30
CA ASN A 242 12.37 -13.41 -10.23
C ASN A 242 12.43 -12.87 -8.80
N LEU A 243 12.44 -13.72 -7.76
CA LEU A 243 12.47 -13.25 -6.38
C LEU A 243 13.81 -12.56 -6.08
N ARG A 244 13.72 -11.29 -5.64
CA ARG A 244 14.85 -10.42 -5.31
C ARG A 244 14.85 -9.97 -3.87
N ARG A 245 13.67 -9.89 -3.25
CA ARG A 245 13.53 -9.37 -1.89
C ARG A 245 12.59 -10.22 -1.07
N ILE A 246 13.00 -10.55 0.15
CA ILE A 246 12.14 -11.19 1.13
C ILE A 246 12.27 -10.50 2.48
N GLY A 247 11.13 -10.21 3.12
CA GLY A 247 11.03 -9.70 4.47
C GLY A 247 10.17 -10.63 5.34
N ILE A 248 10.68 -11.00 6.50
CA ILE A 248 10.02 -11.86 7.48
C ILE A 248 10.02 -11.13 8.83
N CYS A 249 8.86 -10.81 9.36
CA CYS A 249 8.76 -10.02 10.55
C CYS A 249 7.66 -10.55 11.48
N ASN A 250 7.94 -10.61 12.78
CA ASN A 250 6.98 -11.00 13.81
C ASN A 250 6.31 -12.37 13.56
N MET A 251 7.10 -13.36 13.15
CA MET A 251 6.69 -14.75 12.86
C MET A 251 7.03 -15.65 14.04
N LYS A 252 6.17 -15.65 15.08
CA LYS A 252 6.46 -16.27 16.39
C LYS A 252 6.71 -17.78 16.37
N ARG A 253 6.15 -18.49 15.39
CA ARG A 253 6.25 -19.95 15.27
C ARG A 253 7.18 -20.41 14.15
N LEU A 254 7.79 -19.51 13.42
CA LEU A 254 8.69 -19.87 12.33
C LEU A 254 9.94 -20.55 12.89
N GLU A 255 10.16 -21.81 12.54
CA GLU A 255 11.22 -22.68 13.07
C GLU A 255 12.50 -22.64 12.22
N GLN A 256 12.35 -22.42 10.90
CA GLN A 256 13.46 -22.44 9.96
C GLN A 256 13.27 -21.39 8.86
N MET A 257 14.37 -20.88 8.35
CA MET A 257 14.37 -20.10 7.13
C MET A 257 14.09 -20.99 5.93
N PRO A 258 13.32 -20.53 4.94
CA PRO A 258 13.15 -21.26 3.69
C PRO A 258 14.46 -21.32 2.90
N THR A 259 14.59 -22.31 2.03
CA THR A 259 15.61 -22.27 0.99
C THR A 259 15.29 -21.13 0.04
N LEU A 260 16.26 -20.25 -0.16
CA LEU A 260 16.10 -19.02 -0.95
C LEU A 260 16.74 -19.18 -2.34
N ASN A 261 16.23 -18.42 -3.27
CA ASN A 261 16.75 -18.32 -4.63
C ASN A 261 18.11 -17.60 -4.62
N ARG A 262 19.04 -18.03 -5.46
CA ARG A 262 20.39 -17.46 -5.60
C ARG A 262 20.41 -16.02 -6.12
N GLU A 263 19.33 -15.60 -6.79
CA GLU A 263 19.14 -14.25 -7.32
C GLU A 263 18.64 -13.24 -6.27
N LEU A 264 18.53 -13.66 -5.00
CA LEU A 264 18.06 -12.80 -3.92
C LEU A 264 19.06 -11.66 -3.70
N GLU A 265 18.53 -10.43 -3.67
CA GLU A 265 19.33 -9.20 -3.47
C GLU A 265 19.15 -8.62 -2.06
N SER A 266 18.04 -8.89 -1.40
CA SER A 266 17.71 -8.34 -0.09
C SER A 266 17.02 -9.35 0.80
N LEU A 267 17.57 -9.53 2.01
CA LEU A 267 17.01 -10.37 3.06
C LEU A 267 16.78 -9.55 4.33
N ASP A 268 15.54 -9.55 4.81
CA ASP A 268 15.14 -8.86 6.03
C ASP A 268 14.44 -9.82 7.00
N VAL A 269 15.03 -10.06 8.17
CA VAL A 269 14.41 -10.88 9.22
C VAL A 269 14.47 -10.13 10.53
N GLU A 270 13.30 -9.72 11.03
CA GLU A 270 13.27 -8.88 12.22
C GLU A 270 12.06 -9.09 13.12
N LYS A 271 12.16 -8.56 14.32
CA LYS A 271 11.11 -8.44 15.33
C LYS A 271 10.40 -9.75 15.65
N ASN A 272 10.67 -10.26 16.83
CA ASN A 272 9.88 -11.32 17.45
C ASN A 272 9.74 -12.61 16.59
N VAL A 273 10.89 -13.19 16.27
CA VAL A 273 11.05 -14.51 15.62
C VAL A 273 11.77 -15.48 16.57
N PRO A 274 11.20 -15.78 17.76
CA PRO A 274 11.91 -16.41 18.88
C PRO A 274 12.35 -17.84 18.61
N MET A 275 11.72 -18.54 17.68
CA MET A 275 12.06 -19.91 17.32
C MET A 275 13.26 -20.00 16.37
N LEU A 276 13.62 -18.88 15.71
CA LEU A 276 14.79 -18.87 14.84
C LEU A 276 16.08 -18.75 15.66
N GLY A 277 16.99 -19.66 15.43
CA GLY A 277 18.36 -19.65 15.95
C GLY A 277 19.38 -19.53 14.82
N VAL A 278 20.66 -19.54 15.15
CA VAL A 278 21.77 -19.52 14.17
C VAL A 278 21.68 -20.68 13.18
N ASP A 279 21.29 -21.85 13.66
CA ASP A 279 21.15 -23.07 12.85
C ASP A 279 19.98 -22.96 11.84
N SER A 280 18.96 -22.17 12.15
CA SER A 280 17.85 -21.90 11.22
C SER A 280 18.32 -21.15 9.96
N PHE A 281 19.50 -20.53 10.00
CA PHE A 281 20.12 -19.80 8.90
C PHE A 281 21.31 -20.53 8.25
N ARG A 282 21.44 -21.86 8.44
CA ARG A 282 22.58 -22.64 7.92
C ARG A 282 22.79 -22.43 6.41
N ASP A 283 21.68 -22.34 5.65
CA ASP A 283 21.71 -22.15 4.19
C ASP A 283 21.81 -20.69 3.76
N VAL A 284 21.73 -19.74 4.70
CA VAL A 284 21.91 -18.31 4.46
C VAL A 284 23.41 -18.00 4.53
N THR A 285 24.08 -18.19 3.40
CA THR A 285 25.53 -18.02 3.24
C THR A 285 25.84 -17.26 1.94
N PRO A 286 27.02 -16.61 1.82
CA PRO A 286 27.44 -15.95 0.57
C PRO A 286 27.51 -16.90 -0.63
N ILE A 287 27.78 -18.19 -0.41
CA ILE A 287 27.84 -19.19 -1.48
C ILE A 287 26.45 -19.46 -2.03
N ASN A 288 25.44 -19.55 -1.17
CA ASN A 288 24.07 -19.82 -1.55
C ASN A 288 23.34 -18.57 -2.05
N LEU A 289 23.74 -17.38 -1.57
CA LEU A 289 23.15 -16.09 -1.90
C LEU A 289 24.22 -15.11 -2.44
N PRO A 290 24.86 -15.43 -3.60
CA PRO A 290 25.97 -14.64 -4.13
C PRO A 290 25.59 -13.24 -4.60
N ASN A 291 24.31 -13.00 -4.88
CA ASN A 291 23.79 -11.72 -5.39
C ASN A 291 23.23 -10.83 -4.27
N LEU A 292 23.37 -11.23 -3.00
CA LEU A 292 22.85 -10.47 -1.88
C LEU A 292 23.59 -9.14 -1.73
N LYS A 293 22.84 -8.03 -1.78
CA LYS A 293 23.34 -6.66 -1.66
C LYS A 293 23.09 -6.08 -0.28
N TRP A 294 22.04 -6.56 0.39
CA TRP A 294 21.62 -6.05 1.68
C TRP A 294 21.02 -7.15 2.55
N ILE A 295 21.46 -7.19 3.82
CA ILE A 295 20.95 -8.14 4.80
C ILE A 295 20.70 -7.46 6.15
N ARG A 296 19.52 -7.71 6.73
CA ARG A 296 19.18 -7.31 8.08
C ARG A 296 18.67 -8.53 8.85
N ILE A 297 19.31 -8.82 9.99
CA ILE A 297 18.89 -9.90 10.88
C ILE A 297 18.81 -9.35 12.29
N ASN A 298 17.60 -9.44 12.88
CA ASN A 298 17.38 -9.11 14.28
C ASN A 298 16.55 -10.21 14.94
N LEU A 299 17.23 -11.10 15.67
CA LEU A 299 16.61 -12.21 16.39
C LEU A 299 16.24 -11.84 17.85
N GLY A 300 16.35 -10.57 18.23
CA GLY A 300 16.22 -10.12 19.64
C GLY A 300 17.40 -10.53 20.52
N ASN A 301 18.50 -10.98 19.91
CA ASN A 301 19.76 -11.35 20.56
C ASN A 301 20.90 -10.97 19.63
N ASP A 302 21.71 -9.97 20.04
CA ASP A 302 22.77 -9.40 19.22
C ASP A 302 23.86 -10.39 18.86
N VAL A 303 24.25 -11.29 19.82
CA VAL A 303 25.28 -12.31 19.57
C VAL A 303 24.83 -13.24 18.45
N LYS A 304 23.61 -13.77 18.52
CA LYS A 304 23.07 -14.67 17.50
C LYS A 304 22.90 -13.97 16.16
N SER A 305 22.41 -12.73 16.17
CA SER A 305 22.24 -11.93 14.94
C SER A 305 23.58 -11.66 14.28
N ASN A 306 24.60 -11.29 15.05
CA ASN A 306 25.94 -11.03 14.57
C ASN A 306 26.62 -12.28 13.99
N MET A 307 26.44 -13.45 14.59
CA MET A 307 26.97 -14.71 14.04
C MET A 307 26.49 -15.00 12.61
N ILE A 308 25.30 -14.53 12.25
CA ILE A 308 24.77 -14.65 10.89
C ILE A 308 25.29 -13.52 10.00
N LEU A 309 25.22 -12.27 10.48
CA LEU A 309 25.65 -11.09 9.73
C LEU A 309 27.15 -11.11 9.41
N ASP A 310 27.99 -11.62 10.31
CA ASP A 310 29.43 -11.72 10.12
C ASP A 310 29.83 -12.64 8.94
N ARG A 311 28.95 -13.56 8.54
CA ARG A 311 29.15 -14.36 7.30
C ARG A 311 29.18 -13.48 6.04
N PHE A 312 28.50 -12.32 6.08
CA PHE A 312 28.33 -11.41 4.97
C PHE A 312 29.18 -10.14 5.11
N LYS A 313 29.97 -10.05 6.17
CA LYS A 313 30.87 -8.92 6.39
C LYS A 313 31.80 -8.75 5.19
N ASN A 314 31.89 -7.53 4.65
CA ASN A 314 32.63 -7.17 3.46
C ASN A 314 32.10 -7.73 2.12
N ILE A 315 30.92 -8.35 2.11
CA ILE A 315 30.28 -8.90 0.89
C ILE A 315 29.07 -8.06 0.49
N CYS A 316 28.23 -7.71 1.45
CA CYS A 316 27.07 -6.86 1.23
C CYS A 316 26.86 -5.90 2.40
N GLU A 317 25.94 -4.94 2.23
CA GLU A 317 25.56 -4.03 3.30
C GLU A 317 24.83 -4.80 4.40
N THR A 318 25.34 -4.71 5.63
CA THR A 318 24.73 -5.32 6.82
C THR A 318 24.14 -4.23 7.71
N THR A 319 22.83 -4.30 7.98
CA THR A 319 22.18 -3.31 8.84
C THR A 319 21.86 -3.92 10.21
N ARG A 320 22.23 -3.19 11.26
CA ARG A 320 21.89 -3.46 12.68
C ARG A 320 20.91 -2.38 13.16
N TRP A 321 20.09 -2.72 14.12
CA TRP A 321 19.32 -1.75 14.92
C TRP A 321 19.92 -1.68 16.31
#